data_18da0a71296e5f76cdbdab00f4ad14e0
#
_entry.id   18da0a71296e5f76cdbdab00f4ad14e0
#
_cell.length_a   1.000
_cell.length_b   1.000
_cell.length_c   1.000
_cell.angle_alpha   90.00
_cell.angle_beta   90.00
_cell.angle_gamma   90.00
#
_symmetry.space_group_name_H-M   'P 1'
#
loop_
_entity.id
_entity.type
_entity.pdbx_description
1 polymer ?
#
loop_
_entity_poly.entity_id
_entity_poly.type
_entity_poly.pdbx_seq_one_letter_code
_entity_poly.pdbx_strand_id
1 'polypeptide(L)'
;MTDSMKRLVICSLTALAMIPAKAQDDSLADSARGRPFFERQAASRVFKVTCVGVPLVAAGLVVKSEDDHFRSLRNDYLPSFNRHADDYLQYLPAAVMVGMKLGGAEGRSSWGRMLASDAFSAVIMGGVVYSLKQSTRVMRPDGSNDNSFPSGHTATAFMTATMLTKEYGHISPWIGIGAYSVATATGLMRMANNKHWLSDVLTGAGIGILSTEAGYYIADLIFNDKCIHYYDIADNCSVDDAPTFVGLYLGLNAMPGNYSLPGNSSLQFSSGSTAGLEGAYFFNPYIGVGGRLAVSNNAVIYKGHALDETLDMFLVHAGAYFSYPIMSRLLIGSKALVGMSFCNQMKTSEYAIGKNCGAGLGTGGSLTFRARSNLGIRMFADYNLSFNRISPAKSTSHLIVIGGSVNVIF
;
A
#
# COMPACT_ATOMS: atom_id res chain seq x y z
N MET A 1 13.39 -15.05 -10.33
CA MET A 1 13.96 -13.75 -10.78
C MET A 1 15.43 -13.97 -11.09
N THR A 2 15.85 -13.85 -12.33
CA THR A 2 17.26 -14.04 -12.74
C THR A 2 18.15 -12.95 -12.11
N ASP A 3 19.43 -13.25 -11.87
CA ASP A 3 20.38 -12.28 -11.28
C ASP A 3 20.51 -10.99 -12.12
N SER A 4 20.36 -11.07 -13.44
CA SER A 4 20.28 -9.90 -14.31
C SER A 4 19.12 -8.99 -13.99
N MET A 5 17.96 -9.54 -13.61
CA MET A 5 16.74 -8.81 -13.28
C MET A 5 16.88 -8.09 -11.93
N LYS A 6 17.50 -8.75 -10.94
CA LYS A 6 17.84 -8.12 -9.65
C LYS A 6 18.78 -6.93 -9.85
N ARG A 7 19.83 -7.11 -10.68
CA ARG A 7 20.80 -6.05 -10.98
C ARG A 7 20.15 -4.87 -11.72
N LEU A 8 19.26 -5.11 -12.69
CA LEU A 8 18.59 -4.06 -13.44
C LEU A 8 17.62 -3.24 -12.58
N VAL A 9 16.84 -3.91 -11.71
CA VAL A 9 15.94 -3.25 -10.76
C VAL A 9 16.75 -2.45 -9.72
N ILE A 10 17.85 -3.00 -9.22
CA ILE A 10 18.74 -2.30 -8.29
C ILE A 10 19.40 -1.11 -9.00
N CYS A 11 19.88 -1.26 -10.26
CA CYS A 11 20.47 -0.16 -11.03
C CYS A 11 19.45 0.94 -11.35
N SER A 12 18.20 0.59 -11.68
CA SER A 12 17.14 1.60 -11.91
C SER A 12 16.76 2.34 -10.63
N LEU A 13 16.68 1.62 -9.49
CA LEU A 13 16.42 2.21 -8.19
C LEU A 13 17.59 3.06 -7.69
N THR A 14 18.84 2.61 -7.90
CA THR A 14 20.03 3.39 -7.54
C THR A 14 20.21 4.60 -8.46
N ALA A 15 19.89 4.51 -9.75
CA ALA A 15 19.90 5.66 -10.66
C ALA A 15 18.83 6.70 -10.25
N LEU A 16 17.64 6.28 -9.84
CA LEU A 16 16.62 7.19 -9.29
C LEU A 16 17.02 7.78 -7.93
N ALA A 17 17.75 7.02 -7.10
CA ALA A 17 18.25 7.46 -5.79
C ALA A 17 19.54 8.30 -5.88
N MET A 18 20.29 8.21 -6.98
CA MET A 18 21.52 8.97 -7.23
C MET A 18 21.30 10.34 -7.93
N ILE A 19 20.04 10.81 -8.05
CA ILE A 19 19.77 12.21 -8.39
C ILE A 19 20.44 13.05 -7.28
N PRO A 20 21.45 13.86 -7.60
CA PRO A 20 22.51 14.17 -6.66
C PRO A 20 22.06 14.98 -5.45
N ALA A 21 22.56 14.59 -4.30
CA ALA A 21 22.56 15.32 -3.05
C ALA A 21 23.31 16.68 -3.09
N LYS A 22 23.52 17.27 -4.27
CA LYS A 22 24.40 18.43 -4.49
C LYS A 22 23.69 19.78 -4.58
N ALA A 23 22.43 19.87 -4.17
CA ALA A 23 21.81 21.16 -3.88
C ALA A 23 21.31 21.13 -2.42
N GLN A 24 22.24 21.08 -1.51
CA GLN A 24 21.98 21.34 -0.10
C GLN A 24 21.78 22.84 0.02
N ASP A 25 20.53 23.24 0.19
CA ASP A 25 20.18 24.59 0.57
C ASP A 25 20.74 24.82 1.97
N ASP A 26 21.83 25.61 2.09
CA ASP A 26 22.54 25.85 3.35
C ASP A 26 21.62 26.48 4.43
N SER A 27 20.52 27.12 4.02
CA SER A 27 19.51 27.70 4.92
C SER A 27 18.70 26.64 5.69
N LEU A 28 18.45 25.47 5.07
CA LEU A 28 17.77 24.34 5.73
C LEU A 28 18.73 23.54 6.63
N ALA A 29 20.02 23.53 6.30
CA ALA A 29 21.03 22.82 7.07
C ALA A 29 21.30 23.51 8.43
N ASP A 30 21.20 24.82 8.49
CA ASP A 30 21.47 25.59 9.72
C ASP A 30 20.30 25.49 10.71
N SER A 31 19.05 25.46 10.24
CA SER A 31 17.87 25.25 11.08
C SER A 31 17.74 23.82 11.62
N ALA A 32 18.48 22.86 11.03
CA ALA A 32 18.43 21.44 11.38
C ALA A 32 19.50 21.03 12.41
N ARG A 33 20.49 21.86 12.71
CA ARG A 33 21.65 21.48 13.56
C ARG A 33 21.31 21.14 15.02
N GLY A 34 20.15 21.53 15.52
CA GLY A 34 19.67 21.19 16.86
C GLY A 34 18.62 20.08 16.95
N ARG A 35 18.20 19.50 15.81
CA ARG A 35 17.12 18.50 15.79
C ARG A 35 17.65 17.07 15.94
N PRO A 36 16.87 16.14 16.55
CA PRO A 36 17.18 14.72 16.60
C PRO A 36 17.48 14.15 15.22
N PHE A 37 18.35 13.13 15.15
CA PHE A 37 18.81 12.51 13.88
C PHE A 37 17.65 12.18 12.91
N PHE A 38 16.58 11.57 13.42
CA PHE A 38 15.42 11.19 12.58
C PHE A 38 14.65 12.42 12.05
N GLU A 39 14.51 13.48 12.81
CA GLU A 39 13.86 14.72 12.35
C GLU A 39 14.71 15.41 11.28
N ARG A 40 16.03 15.37 11.40
CA ARG A 40 16.95 15.90 10.41
C ARG A 40 16.89 15.11 9.10
N GLN A 41 16.78 13.76 9.18
CA GLN A 41 16.59 12.92 8.00
C GLN A 41 15.22 13.16 7.36
N ALA A 42 14.16 13.25 8.14
CA ALA A 42 12.81 13.51 7.66
C ALA A 42 12.67 14.90 7.00
N ALA A 43 13.45 15.88 7.42
CA ALA A 43 13.52 17.20 6.79
C ALA A 43 14.28 17.20 5.47
N SER A 44 15.13 16.18 5.21
CA SER A 44 15.93 16.11 4.00
C SER A 44 15.06 15.98 2.74
N ARG A 45 15.45 16.66 1.66
CA ARG A 45 14.72 16.62 0.37
C ARG A 45 14.67 15.19 -0.19
N VAL A 46 15.78 14.45 -0.09
CA VAL A 46 15.87 13.06 -0.55
C VAL A 46 14.85 12.19 0.17
N PHE A 47 14.74 12.31 1.48
CA PHE A 47 13.77 11.56 2.26
C PHE A 47 12.33 11.89 1.85
N LYS A 48 11.98 13.17 1.70
CA LYS A 48 10.63 13.62 1.27
C LYS A 48 10.24 13.06 -0.10
N VAL A 49 11.19 12.92 -1.01
CA VAL A 49 10.99 12.37 -2.36
C VAL A 49 10.83 10.85 -2.34
N THR A 50 11.57 10.15 -1.49
CA THR A 50 11.70 8.69 -1.54
C THR A 50 10.85 7.93 -0.51
N CYS A 51 10.43 8.60 0.57
CA CYS A 51 9.83 7.95 1.75
C CYS A 51 8.53 7.17 1.49
N VAL A 52 7.83 7.42 0.38
CA VAL A 52 6.60 6.69 0.01
C VAL A 52 6.85 5.77 -1.18
N GLY A 53 7.47 6.29 -2.25
CA GLY A 53 7.62 5.53 -3.49
C GLY A 53 8.59 4.35 -3.35
N VAL A 54 9.72 4.52 -2.65
CA VAL A 54 10.69 3.44 -2.44
C VAL A 54 10.12 2.27 -1.62
N PRO A 55 9.46 2.49 -0.46
CA PRO A 55 8.79 1.42 0.27
C PRO A 55 7.72 0.68 -0.56
N LEU A 56 6.96 1.37 -1.40
CA LEU A 56 5.96 0.73 -2.27
C LEU A 56 6.61 -0.19 -3.31
N VAL A 57 7.70 0.26 -3.96
CA VAL A 57 8.47 -0.59 -4.88
C VAL A 57 9.06 -1.79 -4.15
N ALA A 58 9.66 -1.57 -2.98
CA ALA A 58 10.22 -2.65 -2.17
C ALA A 58 9.14 -3.66 -1.74
N ALA A 59 7.97 -3.18 -1.30
CA ALA A 59 6.84 -4.02 -0.96
C ALA A 59 6.37 -4.85 -2.17
N GLY A 60 6.28 -4.25 -3.37
CA GLY A 60 5.95 -4.96 -4.59
C GLY A 60 6.95 -6.09 -4.91
N LEU A 61 8.24 -5.86 -4.70
CA LEU A 61 9.26 -6.89 -4.92
C LEU A 61 9.21 -8.03 -3.89
N VAL A 62 8.91 -7.71 -2.64
CA VAL A 62 8.77 -8.71 -1.55
C VAL A 62 7.52 -9.57 -1.76
N VAL A 63 6.39 -8.95 -2.10
CA VAL A 63 5.10 -9.64 -2.28
C VAL A 63 5.05 -10.50 -3.55
N LYS A 64 6.01 -10.37 -4.44
CA LYS A 64 6.01 -11.09 -5.73
C LYS A 64 5.94 -12.61 -5.61
N SER A 65 6.48 -13.19 -4.55
CA SER A 65 6.37 -14.64 -4.29
C SER A 65 4.97 -15.08 -3.88
N GLU A 66 4.12 -14.13 -3.46
CA GLU A 66 2.77 -14.38 -2.96
C GLU A 66 1.66 -13.95 -3.95
N ASP A 67 2.04 -13.54 -5.16
CA ASP A 67 1.12 -13.06 -6.19
C ASP A 67 0.01 -14.09 -6.51
N ASP A 68 0.34 -15.39 -6.54
CA ASP A 68 -0.61 -16.46 -6.80
C ASP A 68 -1.67 -16.59 -5.69
N HIS A 69 -1.28 -16.37 -4.42
CA HIS A 69 -2.23 -16.37 -3.30
C HIS A 69 -3.24 -15.21 -3.40
N PHE A 70 -2.77 -14.01 -3.75
CA PHE A 70 -3.67 -12.87 -3.95
C PHE A 70 -4.57 -13.04 -5.18
N ARG A 71 -4.07 -13.70 -6.23
CA ARG A 71 -4.89 -14.07 -7.39
C ARG A 71 -5.98 -15.08 -7.01
N SER A 72 -5.67 -16.07 -6.19
CA SER A 72 -6.66 -17.04 -5.73
C SER A 72 -7.78 -16.36 -4.94
N LEU A 73 -7.47 -15.48 -3.99
CA LEU A 73 -8.45 -14.63 -3.32
C LEU A 73 -9.37 -13.89 -4.29
N ARG A 74 -8.79 -13.28 -5.33
CA ARG A 74 -9.59 -12.60 -6.37
C ARG A 74 -10.51 -13.58 -7.08
N ASN A 75 -10.04 -14.75 -7.44
CA ASN A 75 -10.83 -15.74 -8.18
C ASN A 75 -12.00 -16.27 -7.34
N ASP A 76 -11.80 -16.41 -6.03
CA ASP A 76 -12.83 -16.92 -5.12
C ASP A 76 -13.95 -15.89 -4.85
N TYR A 77 -13.60 -14.60 -4.76
CA TYR A 77 -14.56 -13.55 -4.41
C TYR A 77 -15.06 -12.73 -5.60
N LEU A 78 -14.28 -12.61 -6.67
CA LEU A 78 -14.58 -11.76 -7.82
C LEU A 78 -14.35 -12.48 -9.18
N PRO A 79 -14.81 -13.75 -9.36
CA PRO A 79 -14.44 -14.57 -10.54
C PRO A 79 -14.86 -13.94 -11.88
N SER A 80 -15.99 -13.26 -11.91
CA SER A 80 -16.58 -12.67 -13.12
C SER A 80 -16.41 -11.16 -13.23
N PHE A 81 -15.56 -10.55 -12.39
CA PHE A 81 -15.36 -9.09 -12.45
C PHE A 81 -14.65 -8.69 -13.74
N ASN A 82 -15.30 -7.86 -14.54
CA ASN A 82 -14.76 -7.29 -15.78
C ASN A 82 -15.34 -5.89 -15.98
N ARG A 83 -14.58 -4.86 -15.65
CA ARG A 83 -14.97 -3.44 -15.74
C ARG A 83 -13.84 -2.63 -16.34
N HIS A 84 -14.17 -1.67 -17.19
CA HIS A 84 -13.22 -0.82 -17.92
C HIS A 84 -13.07 0.60 -17.34
N ALA A 85 -13.63 0.86 -16.15
CA ALA A 85 -13.54 2.19 -15.54
C ALA A 85 -12.09 2.59 -15.18
N ASP A 86 -11.22 1.63 -14.91
CA ASP A 86 -9.79 1.84 -14.64
C ASP A 86 -9.04 2.47 -15.84
N ASP A 87 -9.50 2.28 -17.06
CA ASP A 87 -8.93 2.90 -18.26
C ASP A 87 -9.10 4.44 -18.25
N TYR A 88 -10.15 4.94 -17.60
CA TYR A 88 -10.46 6.37 -17.47
C TYR A 88 -10.04 6.96 -16.12
N LEU A 89 -10.24 6.22 -15.04
CA LEU A 89 -9.95 6.68 -13.67
C LEU A 89 -8.47 7.06 -13.48
N GLN A 90 -7.54 6.43 -14.20
CA GLN A 90 -6.13 6.77 -14.15
C GLN A 90 -5.82 8.22 -14.55
N TYR A 91 -6.67 8.85 -15.35
CA TYR A 91 -6.50 10.25 -15.81
C TYR A 91 -7.35 11.24 -15.03
N LEU A 92 -8.30 10.78 -14.20
CA LEU A 92 -9.22 11.65 -13.48
C LEU A 92 -8.51 12.69 -12.60
N PRO A 93 -7.46 12.36 -11.83
CA PRO A 93 -6.76 13.37 -11.04
C PRO A 93 -6.11 14.46 -11.91
N ALA A 94 -5.57 14.10 -13.09
CA ALA A 94 -5.01 15.08 -14.02
C ALA A 94 -6.10 15.98 -14.62
N ALA A 95 -7.26 15.41 -14.97
CA ALA A 95 -8.40 16.19 -15.47
C ALA A 95 -8.91 17.18 -14.41
N VAL A 96 -8.99 16.76 -13.14
CA VAL A 96 -9.33 17.64 -12.01
C VAL A 96 -8.29 18.75 -11.86
N MET A 97 -6.99 18.42 -11.92
CA MET A 97 -5.89 19.40 -11.82
C MET A 97 -5.99 20.49 -12.88
N VAL A 98 -6.18 20.09 -14.15
CA VAL A 98 -6.34 21.03 -15.26
C VAL A 98 -7.65 21.84 -15.10
N GLY A 99 -8.75 21.19 -14.71
CA GLY A 99 -10.04 21.86 -14.45
C GLY A 99 -9.95 22.92 -13.36
N MET A 100 -9.26 22.63 -12.26
CA MET A 100 -9.01 23.61 -11.19
C MET A 100 -8.18 24.78 -11.69
N LYS A 101 -7.15 24.52 -12.52
CA LYS A 101 -6.30 25.56 -13.11
C LYS A 101 -7.08 26.47 -14.08
N LEU A 102 -7.93 25.89 -14.91
CA LEU A 102 -8.83 26.64 -15.83
C LEU A 102 -9.89 27.42 -15.06
N GLY A 103 -10.38 26.88 -13.93
CA GLY A 103 -11.33 27.54 -13.04
C GLY A 103 -10.73 28.69 -12.21
N GLY A 104 -9.42 28.99 -12.39
CA GLY A 104 -8.75 30.08 -11.69
C GLY A 104 -8.29 29.75 -10.27
N ALA A 105 -8.32 28.48 -9.86
CA ALA A 105 -7.75 28.08 -8.58
C ALA A 105 -6.23 28.31 -8.57
N GLU A 106 -5.74 28.96 -7.53
CA GLU A 106 -4.31 29.21 -7.37
C GLU A 106 -3.58 27.91 -7.00
N GLY A 107 -2.82 27.38 -7.97
CA GLY A 107 -1.96 26.22 -7.77
C GLY A 107 -0.54 26.62 -7.35
N ARG A 108 0.26 25.61 -6.92
CA ARG A 108 1.68 25.79 -6.58
C ARG A 108 2.47 26.44 -7.71
N SER A 109 2.22 26.04 -8.94
CA SER A 109 3.02 26.39 -10.11
C SER A 109 2.27 27.26 -11.10
N SER A 110 2.97 28.14 -11.82
CA SER A 110 2.45 28.78 -13.03
C SER A 110 2.12 27.72 -14.10
N TRP A 111 1.36 28.09 -15.14
CA TRP A 111 1.01 27.18 -16.25
C TRP A 111 2.22 26.52 -16.88
N GLY A 112 3.24 27.30 -17.26
CA GLY A 112 4.44 26.78 -17.92
C GLY A 112 5.24 25.83 -17.06
N ARG A 113 5.36 26.16 -15.76
CA ARG A 113 6.09 25.31 -14.81
C ARG A 113 5.33 24.02 -14.53
N MET A 114 4.01 24.06 -14.32
CA MET A 114 3.16 22.90 -14.12
C MET A 114 3.29 21.93 -15.28
N LEU A 115 3.08 22.42 -16.53
CA LEU A 115 3.18 21.60 -17.73
C LEU A 115 4.57 20.98 -17.92
N ALA A 116 5.64 21.73 -17.61
CA ALA A 116 7.00 21.21 -17.67
C ALA A 116 7.25 20.12 -16.62
N SER A 117 6.81 20.34 -15.37
CA SER A 117 6.90 19.34 -14.29
C SER A 117 6.17 18.05 -14.65
N ASP A 118 4.97 18.19 -15.20
CA ASP A 118 4.12 17.06 -15.58
C ASP A 118 4.70 16.31 -16.79
N ALA A 119 5.24 17.02 -17.77
CA ALA A 119 5.91 16.41 -18.92
C ALA A 119 7.16 15.61 -18.50
N PHE A 120 8.03 16.17 -17.65
CA PHE A 120 9.18 15.43 -17.11
C PHE A 120 8.73 14.19 -16.34
N SER A 121 7.71 14.32 -15.51
CA SER A 121 7.15 13.18 -14.74
C SER A 121 6.65 12.07 -15.66
N ALA A 122 5.90 12.44 -16.72
CA ALA A 122 5.35 11.47 -17.66
C ALA A 122 6.45 10.77 -18.49
N VAL A 123 7.47 11.52 -18.93
CA VAL A 123 8.61 10.95 -19.69
C VAL A 123 9.40 9.97 -18.82
N ILE A 124 9.70 10.34 -17.57
CA ILE A 124 10.42 9.46 -16.63
C ILE A 124 9.59 8.20 -16.36
N MET A 125 8.32 8.36 -15.99
CA MET A 125 7.43 7.23 -15.71
C MET A 125 7.29 6.30 -16.90
N GLY A 126 7.01 6.85 -18.08
CA GLY A 126 6.87 6.07 -19.32
C GLY A 126 8.14 5.32 -19.68
N GLY A 127 9.30 5.97 -19.58
CA GLY A 127 10.61 5.36 -19.83
C GLY A 127 10.93 4.21 -18.87
N VAL A 128 10.71 4.41 -17.57
CA VAL A 128 10.95 3.37 -16.54
C VAL A 128 9.99 2.19 -16.73
N VAL A 129 8.68 2.44 -16.86
CA VAL A 129 7.68 1.38 -17.05
C VAL A 129 7.94 0.59 -18.34
N TYR A 130 8.24 1.28 -19.46
CA TYR A 130 8.55 0.62 -20.71
C TYR A 130 9.80 -0.27 -20.60
N SER A 131 10.88 0.26 -20.05
CA SER A 131 12.15 -0.47 -19.89
C SER A 131 11.98 -1.72 -19.00
N LEU A 132 11.22 -1.60 -17.90
CA LEU A 132 10.95 -2.74 -17.02
C LEU A 132 10.07 -3.79 -17.70
N LYS A 133 9.05 -3.40 -18.46
CA LYS A 133 8.20 -4.35 -19.22
C LYS A 133 9.02 -5.16 -20.23
N GLN A 134 9.88 -4.50 -21.00
CA GLN A 134 10.72 -5.15 -22.00
C GLN A 134 11.76 -6.08 -21.38
N SER A 135 12.28 -5.75 -20.21
CA SER A 135 13.34 -6.53 -19.55
C SER A 135 12.80 -7.69 -18.72
N THR A 136 11.60 -7.56 -18.12
CA THR A 136 11.08 -8.56 -17.20
C THR A 136 10.18 -9.61 -17.85
N ARG A 137 9.42 -9.23 -18.89
CA ARG A 137 8.49 -10.08 -19.63
C ARG A 137 7.63 -10.99 -18.75
N VAL A 138 7.02 -10.40 -17.71
CA VAL A 138 6.17 -11.13 -16.79
C VAL A 138 4.81 -11.36 -17.43
N MET A 139 4.35 -12.61 -17.44
CA MET A 139 3.03 -12.98 -17.93
C MET A 139 1.92 -12.40 -17.02
N ARG A 140 0.86 -11.89 -17.64
CA ARG A 140 -0.33 -11.43 -16.89
C ARG A 140 -1.07 -12.58 -16.22
N PRO A 141 -1.79 -12.32 -15.11
CA PRO A 141 -2.61 -13.36 -14.46
C PRO A 141 -3.64 -14.01 -15.38
N ASP A 142 -4.20 -13.27 -16.36
CA ASP A 142 -5.16 -13.78 -17.35
C ASP A 142 -4.50 -14.48 -18.57
N GLY A 143 -3.17 -14.52 -18.61
CA GLY A 143 -2.43 -15.14 -19.73
C GLY A 143 -2.45 -14.35 -21.03
N SER A 144 -2.98 -13.12 -21.08
CA SER A 144 -3.19 -12.36 -22.32
C SER A 144 -1.91 -11.88 -22.99
N ASN A 145 -0.87 -11.54 -22.25
CA ASN A 145 0.45 -11.13 -22.74
C ASN A 145 1.51 -11.13 -21.63
N ASP A 146 2.77 -10.92 -22.01
CA ASP A 146 3.96 -10.95 -21.14
C ASP A 146 4.39 -9.55 -20.62
N ASN A 147 3.52 -8.55 -20.67
CA ASN A 147 3.80 -7.17 -20.27
C ASN A 147 3.11 -6.78 -18.95
N SER A 148 3.13 -7.68 -17.96
CA SER A 148 2.46 -7.44 -16.69
C SER A 148 3.22 -6.45 -15.81
N PHE A 149 4.51 -6.69 -15.55
CA PHE A 149 5.31 -5.94 -14.58
C PHE A 149 6.06 -4.76 -15.19
N PRO A 150 5.96 -3.57 -14.59
CA PRO A 150 5.00 -3.11 -13.59
C PRO A 150 3.67 -2.66 -14.24
N SER A 151 2.63 -2.40 -13.43
CA SER A 151 1.34 -1.90 -13.91
C SER A 151 1.42 -0.45 -14.39
N GLY A 152 1.24 -0.25 -15.72
CA GLY A 152 1.25 1.08 -16.32
C GLY A 152 0.06 1.94 -15.90
N HIS A 153 -1.17 1.38 -15.86
CA HIS A 153 -2.37 2.09 -15.38
C HIS A 153 -2.21 2.58 -13.96
N THR A 154 -1.69 1.73 -13.08
CA THR A 154 -1.43 2.12 -11.69
C THR A 154 -0.35 3.20 -11.60
N ALA A 155 0.73 3.07 -12.37
CA ALA A 155 1.78 4.09 -12.42
C ALA A 155 1.24 5.44 -12.88
N THR A 156 0.41 5.48 -13.94
CA THR A 156 -0.26 6.69 -14.42
C THR A 156 -1.19 7.27 -13.36
N ALA A 157 -2.03 6.45 -12.72
CA ALA A 157 -2.97 6.91 -11.70
C ALA A 157 -2.26 7.54 -10.50
N PHE A 158 -1.21 6.91 -9.99
CA PHE A 158 -0.44 7.45 -8.86
C PHE A 158 0.41 8.66 -9.25
N MET A 159 0.91 8.71 -10.49
CA MET A 159 1.58 9.89 -11.03
C MET A 159 0.62 11.09 -11.06
N THR A 160 -0.56 10.94 -11.67
CA THR A 160 -1.54 12.03 -11.78
C THR A 160 -2.11 12.46 -10.44
N ALA A 161 -2.31 11.51 -9.52
CA ALA A 161 -2.71 11.81 -8.13
C ALA A 161 -1.63 12.60 -7.38
N THR A 162 -0.36 12.27 -7.57
CA THR A 162 0.75 13.00 -6.96
C THR A 162 0.88 14.40 -7.54
N MET A 163 0.73 14.57 -8.87
CA MET A 163 0.69 15.88 -9.53
C MET A 163 -0.41 16.77 -8.95
N LEU A 164 -1.66 16.29 -8.92
CA LEU A 164 -2.80 17.02 -8.34
C LEU A 164 -2.55 17.42 -6.89
N THR A 165 -2.01 16.50 -6.09
CA THR A 165 -1.71 16.75 -4.67
C THR A 165 -0.60 17.80 -4.50
N LYS A 166 0.43 17.78 -5.36
CA LYS A 166 1.52 18.78 -5.33
C LYS A 166 1.04 20.16 -5.72
N GLU A 167 0.15 20.27 -6.70
CA GLU A 167 -0.35 21.56 -7.18
C GLU A 167 -1.41 22.16 -6.27
N TYR A 168 -2.30 21.35 -5.68
CA TYR A 168 -3.50 21.84 -4.99
C TYR A 168 -3.74 21.27 -3.59
N GLY A 169 -2.88 20.39 -3.11
CA GLY A 169 -3.01 19.80 -1.77
C GLY A 169 -2.97 20.82 -0.62
N HIS A 170 -2.41 22.01 -0.86
CA HIS A 170 -2.41 23.12 0.10
C HIS A 170 -3.80 23.75 0.31
N ILE A 171 -4.70 23.64 -0.67
CA ILE A 171 -6.08 24.18 -0.57
C ILE A 171 -6.90 23.33 0.41
N SER A 172 -6.78 22.00 0.29
CA SER A 172 -7.49 21.07 1.18
C SER A 172 -6.82 19.69 1.20
N PRO A 173 -6.67 19.05 2.36
CA PRO A 173 -6.19 17.67 2.47
C PRO A 173 -7.06 16.67 1.68
N TRP A 174 -8.36 16.97 1.53
CA TRP A 174 -9.32 16.12 0.79
C TRP A 174 -8.98 15.96 -0.69
N ILE A 175 -8.27 16.92 -1.29
CA ILE A 175 -7.81 16.83 -2.69
C ILE A 175 -6.81 15.66 -2.81
N GLY A 176 -5.83 15.59 -1.92
CA GLY A 176 -4.86 14.49 -1.89
C GLY A 176 -5.52 13.15 -1.56
N ILE A 177 -6.39 13.13 -0.53
CA ILE A 177 -7.14 11.93 -0.13
C ILE A 177 -7.98 11.41 -1.31
N GLY A 178 -8.74 12.26 -1.97
CA GLY A 178 -9.56 11.90 -3.12
C GLY A 178 -8.71 11.39 -4.29
N ALA A 179 -7.63 12.08 -4.63
CA ALA A 179 -6.73 11.72 -5.72
C ALA A 179 -6.10 10.33 -5.51
N TYR A 180 -5.53 10.08 -4.33
CA TYR A 180 -4.93 8.77 -4.01
C TYR A 180 -5.96 7.66 -3.83
N SER A 181 -7.20 7.99 -3.39
CA SER A 181 -8.30 7.01 -3.36
C SER A 181 -8.67 6.54 -4.77
N VAL A 182 -8.75 7.45 -5.74
CA VAL A 182 -8.99 7.12 -7.15
C VAL A 182 -7.84 6.29 -7.72
N ALA A 183 -6.60 6.67 -7.43
CA ALA A 183 -5.41 5.92 -7.88
C ALA A 183 -5.38 4.50 -7.29
N THR A 184 -5.71 4.35 -6.01
CA THR A 184 -5.82 3.05 -5.34
C THR A 184 -6.94 2.20 -5.93
N ALA A 185 -8.12 2.79 -6.15
CA ALA A 185 -9.23 2.12 -6.82
C ALA A 185 -8.84 1.63 -8.22
N THR A 186 -8.10 2.44 -9.00
CA THR A 186 -7.55 2.03 -10.30
C THR A 186 -6.66 0.79 -10.17
N GLY A 187 -5.71 0.78 -9.23
CA GLY A 187 -4.83 -0.37 -8.99
C GLY A 187 -5.60 -1.62 -8.57
N LEU A 188 -6.57 -1.50 -7.65
CA LEU A 188 -7.41 -2.61 -7.22
C LEU A 188 -8.29 -3.15 -8.36
N MET A 189 -8.80 -2.27 -9.23
CA MET A 189 -9.55 -2.71 -10.42
C MET A 189 -8.68 -3.47 -11.41
N ARG A 190 -7.39 -3.12 -11.56
CA ARG A 190 -6.47 -3.91 -12.41
C ARG A 190 -6.29 -5.33 -11.89
N MET A 191 -6.22 -5.52 -10.57
CA MET A 191 -6.20 -6.83 -9.93
C MET A 191 -7.54 -7.55 -10.09
N ALA A 192 -8.66 -6.87 -9.79
CA ALA A 192 -10.00 -7.42 -9.93
C ALA A 192 -10.31 -7.86 -11.38
N ASN A 193 -9.81 -7.14 -12.39
CA ASN A 193 -9.89 -7.47 -13.81
C ASN A 193 -8.91 -8.60 -14.22
N ASN A 194 -8.14 -9.20 -13.32
CA ASN A 194 -7.13 -10.23 -13.56
C ASN A 194 -6.04 -9.80 -14.57
N LYS A 195 -5.75 -8.50 -14.69
CA LYS A 195 -4.79 -7.92 -15.65
C LYS A 195 -3.40 -7.74 -15.07
N HIS A 196 -3.29 -7.58 -13.76
CA HIS A 196 -2.03 -7.33 -13.06
C HIS A 196 -1.98 -8.06 -11.72
N TRP A 197 -0.78 -8.45 -11.32
CA TRP A 197 -0.45 -8.99 -10.01
C TRP A 197 -0.41 -7.89 -8.95
N LEU A 198 -0.52 -8.26 -7.68
CA LEU A 198 -0.36 -7.29 -6.58
C LEU A 198 1.03 -6.63 -6.61
N SER A 199 2.06 -7.41 -6.89
CA SER A 199 3.43 -6.92 -7.05
C SER A 199 3.56 -5.86 -8.14
N ASP A 200 2.85 -6.04 -9.29
CA ASP A 200 2.83 -5.08 -10.40
C ASP A 200 2.19 -3.76 -9.99
N VAL A 201 1.10 -3.84 -9.22
CA VAL A 201 0.31 -2.69 -8.76
C VAL A 201 1.12 -1.87 -7.75
N LEU A 202 1.70 -2.51 -6.73
CA LEU A 202 2.53 -1.82 -5.73
C LEU A 202 3.76 -1.16 -6.35
N THR A 203 4.46 -1.89 -7.23
CA THR A 203 5.62 -1.34 -7.94
C THR A 203 5.22 -0.19 -8.85
N GLY A 204 4.10 -0.32 -9.58
CA GLY A 204 3.56 0.73 -10.44
C GLY A 204 3.21 1.99 -9.64
N ALA A 205 2.55 1.85 -8.50
CA ALA A 205 2.24 2.97 -7.61
C ALA A 205 3.51 3.72 -7.15
N GLY A 206 4.52 2.96 -6.70
CA GLY A 206 5.80 3.52 -6.28
C GLY A 206 6.52 4.26 -7.42
N ILE A 207 6.55 3.68 -8.64
CA ILE A 207 7.15 4.32 -9.82
C ILE A 207 6.41 5.61 -10.17
N GLY A 208 5.07 5.63 -10.15
CA GLY A 208 4.27 6.82 -10.43
C GLY A 208 4.62 7.97 -9.49
N ILE A 209 4.68 7.72 -8.18
CA ILE A 209 5.06 8.71 -7.17
C ILE A 209 6.49 9.21 -7.40
N LEU A 210 7.47 8.29 -7.51
CA LEU A 210 8.90 8.65 -7.68
C LEU A 210 9.14 9.45 -8.95
N SER A 211 8.48 9.09 -10.05
CA SER A 211 8.62 9.80 -11.32
C SER A 211 8.07 11.22 -11.22
N THR A 212 6.97 11.43 -10.50
CA THR A 212 6.44 12.79 -10.25
C THR A 212 7.39 13.60 -9.39
N GLU A 213 7.90 13.02 -8.31
CA GLU A 213 8.87 13.72 -7.46
C GLU A 213 10.13 14.12 -8.25
N ALA A 214 10.65 13.22 -9.10
CA ALA A 214 11.79 13.49 -9.96
C ALA A 214 11.50 14.57 -11.03
N GLY A 215 10.32 14.53 -11.67
CA GLY A 215 9.93 15.52 -12.68
C GLY A 215 9.79 16.91 -12.10
N TYR A 216 9.15 17.03 -10.93
CA TYR A 216 9.07 18.31 -10.20
C TYR A 216 10.43 18.79 -9.72
N TYR A 217 11.31 17.88 -9.30
CA TYR A 217 12.68 18.23 -8.94
C TYR A 217 13.47 18.82 -10.12
N ILE A 218 13.37 18.20 -11.30
CA ILE A 218 14.02 18.71 -12.53
C ILE A 218 13.47 20.10 -12.89
N ALA A 219 12.15 20.28 -12.80
CA ALA A 219 11.55 21.58 -13.04
C ALA A 219 12.03 22.63 -12.01
N ASP A 220 12.17 22.24 -10.74
CA ASP A 220 12.72 23.11 -9.69
C ASP A 220 14.16 23.55 -10.02
N LEU A 221 15.00 22.66 -10.58
CA LEU A 221 16.36 23.01 -11.03
C LEU A 221 16.37 23.98 -12.21
N ILE A 222 15.44 23.82 -13.18
CA ILE A 222 15.40 24.64 -14.39
C ILE A 222 14.83 26.02 -14.10
N PHE A 223 13.73 26.09 -13.36
CA PHE A 223 13.03 27.35 -13.09
C PHE A 223 13.54 28.07 -11.84
N ASN A 224 14.42 27.43 -11.05
CA ASN A 224 14.78 27.87 -9.70
C ASN A 224 13.50 28.19 -8.90
N ASP A 225 13.52 29.26 -8.10
CA ASP A 225 12.36 29.69 -7.32
C ASP A 225 11.37 30.59 -8.11
N LYS A 226 11.54 30.69 -9.43
CA LYS A 226 10.63 31.46 -10.28
C LYS A 226 9.34 30.70 -10.59
N CYS A 227 8.22 31.44 -10.69
CA CYS A 227 6.95 30.86 -11.09
C CYS A 227 6.38 29.82 -10.10
N ILE A 228 6.78 29.88 -8.83
CA ILE A 228 6.19 29.15 -7.69
C ILE A 228 5.45 30.13 -6.80
N HIS A 229 4.24 29.72 -6.37
CA HIS A 229 3.61 30.30 -5.19
C HIS A 229 4.03 29.47 -3.98
N TYR A 230 4.75 30.07 -3.05
CA TYR A 230 5.10 29.42 -1.80
C TYR A 230 3.87 29.40 -0.91
N TYR A 231 3.28 28.22 -0.78
CA TYR A 231 2.33 27.96 0.29
C TYR A 231 3.13 27.27 1.41
N ASP A 232 3.13 27.87 2.56
CA ASP A 232 3.72 27.28 3.75
C ASP A 232 2.82 26.10 4.17
N ILE A 233 2.99 24.97 3.49
CA ILE A 233 2.37 23.72 3.93
C ILE A 233 3.20 23.32 5.14
N ALA A 234 2.78 23.83 6.30
CA ALA A 234 3.32 23.40 7.57
C ALA A 234 3.06 21.89 7.73
N ASP A 235 4.01 21.08 7.28
CA ASP A 235 4.03 19.63 7.51
C ASP A 235 4.41 19.38 8.97
N ASN A 236 3.63 20.00 9.87
CA ASN A 236 3.81 19.97 11.30
C ASN A 236 3.16 18.70 11.85
N CYS A 237 3.98 17.69 12.06
CA CYS A 237 3.57 16.56 12.90
C CYS A 237 3.87 16.92 14.35
N SER A 238 2.85 17.01 15.20
CA SER A 238 3.00 17.15 16.64
C SER A 238 2.90 15.79 17.34
N VAL A 239 3.51 15.71 18.51
CA VAL A 239 3.34 14.56 19.42
C VAL A 239 1.92 14.54 19.99
N ASP A 240 1.28 15.71 20.08
CA ASP A 240 -0.07 15.88 20.64
C ASP A 240 -1.19 15.62 19.62
N ASP A 241 -0.84 15.40 18.34
CA ASP A 241 -1.84 15.11 17.31
C ASP A 241 -2.45 13.72 17.50
N ALA A 242 -3.78 13.64 17.53
CA ALA A 242 -4.51 12.38 17.53
C ALA A 242 -4.30 11.66 16.19
N PRO A 243 -3.74 10.43 16.16
CA PRO A 243 -3.39 9.74 14.91
C PRO A 243 -4.58 8.98 14.30
N THR A 244 -5.71 9.66 14.08
CA THR A 244 -6.87 9.11 13.39
C THR A 244 -6.48 8.69 11.98
N PHE A 245 -6.81 7.46 11.58
CA PHE A 245 -6.38 6.94 10.29
C PHE A 245 -7.39 6.00 9.64
N VAL A 246 -7.28 5.88 8.32
CA VAL A 246 -7.85 4.81 7.50
C VAL A 246 -6.80 4.36 6.50
N GLY A 247 -6.65 3.05 6.32
CA GLY A 247 -5.65 2.51 5.41
C GLY A 247 -5.96 1.12 4.88
N LEU A 248 -5.21 0.74 3.86
CA LEU A 248 -5.20 -0.62 3.33
C LEU A 248 -4.40 -1.52 4.28
N TYR A 249 -4.97 -2.67 4.60
CA TYR A 249 -4.37 -3.69 5.43
C TYR A 249 -3.90 -4.84 4.53
N LEU A 250 -2.59 -4.99 4.34
CA LEU A 250 -2.00 -6.02 3.50
C LEU A 250 -0.93 -6.76 4.28
N GLY A 251 -0.99 -8.09 4.28
CA GLY A 251 -0.02 -8.89 5.01
C GLY A 251 0.10 -10.32 4.52
N LEU A 252 1.21 -10.93 4.88
CA LEU A 252 1.41 -12.36 4.81
C LEU A 252 0.90 -12.97 6.10
N ASN A 253 0.23 -14.10 6.00
CA ASN A 253 -0.29 -14.79 7.16
C ASN A 253 0.27 -16.20 7.30
N ALA A 254 0.23 -16.68 8.53
CA ALA A 254 0.48 -18.07 8.86
C ALA A 254 -0.59 -18.56 9.84
N MET A 255 -1.03 -19.77 9.62
CA MET A 255 -2.03 -20.44 10.47
C MET A 255 -1.37 -21.66 11.15
N PRO A 256 -0.67 -21.46 12.27
CA PRO A 256 0.05 -22.53 12.94
C PRO A 256 -0.91 -23.54 13.57
N GLY A 257 -0.54 -24.79 13.48
CA GLY A 257 -1.22 -25.88 14.16
C GLY A 257 -1.59 -27.04 13.25
N ASN A 258 -1.75 -28.20 13.90
CA ASN A 258 -2.24 -29.42 13.27
C ASN A 258 -3.71 -29.61 13.68
N TYR A 259 -4.58 -29.82 12.72
CA TYR A 259 -6.01 -30.03 12.91
C TYR A 259 -6.32 -31.50 12.63
N SER A 260 -6.48 -32.28 13.71
CA SER A 260 -6.75 -33.70 13.61
C SER A 260 -8.12 -33.96 13.01
N LEU A 261 -8.16 -34.87 12.04
CA LEU A 261 -9.39 -35.33 11.36
C LEU A 261 -9.74 -36.77 11.80
N PRO A 262 -10.99 -37.23 11.61
CA PRO A 262 -11.34 -38.63 11.76
C PRO A 262 -10.44 -39.53 10.91
N GLY A 263 -10.02 -40.71 11.38
CA GLY A 263 -9.18 -41.63 10.62
C GLY A 263 -7.68 -41.40 10.73
N ASN A 264 -7.21 -40.76 11.81
CA ASN A 264 -5.76 -40.53 12.08
C ASN A 264 -5.02 -39.66 11.05
N SER A 265 -5.76 -38.86 10.27
CA SER A 265 -5.23 -37.87 9.34
C SER A 265 -5.20 -36.48 9.98
N SER A 266 -4.30 -35.62 9.50
CA SER A 266 -4.18 -34.23 9.96
C SER A 266 -4.26 -33.26 8.80
N LEU A 267 -4.86 -32.12 9.05
CA LEU A 267 -4.92 -30.97 8.19
C LEU A 267 -3.92 -29.93 8.71
N GLN A 268 -3.13 -29.36 7.85
CA GLN A 268 -2.21 -28.26 8.13
C GLN A 268 -2.49 -27.13 7.14
N PHE A 269 -2.14 -25.92 7.52
CA PHE A 269 -2.25 -24.76 6.63
C PHE A 269 -0.87 -24.16 6.43
N SER A 270 -0.55 -23.84 5.18
CA SER A 270 0.66 -23.12 4.81
C SER A 270 0.49 -21.62 5.04
N SER A 271 1.56 -20.87 4.77
CA SER A 271 1.47 -19.42 4.65
C SER A 271 0.44 -19.02 3.59
N GLY A 272 -0.12 -17.87 3.77
CA GLY A 272 -1.08 -17.28 2.86
C GLY A 272 -1.02 -15.77 2.89
N SER A 273 -2.04 -15.14 2.34
CA SER A 273 -2.13 -13.68 2.28
C SER A 273 -3.40 -13.16 2.96
N THR A 274 -3.31 -11.94 3.46
CA THR A 274 -4.44 -11.21 4.04
C THR A 274 -4.52 -9.84 3.41
N ALA A 275 -5.71 -9.45 2.99
CA ALA A 275 -5.99 -8.14 2.44
C ALA A 275 -7.25 -7.56 3.09
N GLY A 276 -7.28 -6.25 3.30
CA GLY A 276 -8.43 -5.61 3.93
C GLY A 276 -8.31 -4.10 4.10
N LEU A 277 -9.20 -3.58 4.94
CA LEU A 277 -9.22 -2.19 5.36
C LEU A 277 -9.14 -2.13 6.88
N GLU A 278 -8.36 -1.22 7.41
CA GLU A 278 -8.25 -0.95 8.84
C GLU A 278 -8.34 0.56 9.07
N GLY A 279 -9.07 0.96 10.11
CA GLY A 279 -9.16 2.36 10.49
C GLY A 279 -9.51 2.54 11.96
N ALA A 280 -9.06 3.65 12.52
CA ALA A 280 -9.36 4.02 13.91
C ALA A 280 -9.50 5.54 14.06
N TYR A 281 -10.46 5.95 14.84
CA TYR A 281 -10.65 7.30 15.31
C TYR A 281 -10.04 7.45 16.70
N PHE A 282 -9.12 8.37 16.86
CA PHE A 282 -8.43 8.64 18.12
C PHE A 282 -9.04 9.88 18.81
N PHE A 283 -9.39 9.72 20.07
CA PHE A 283 -9.92 10.82 20.91
C PHE A 283 -8.80 11.71 21.45
N ASN A 284 -7.59 11.17 21.55
CA ASN A 284 -6.38 11.82 21.99
C ASN A 284 -5.17 11.09 21.37
N PRO A 285 -3.92 11.52 21.55
CA PRO A 285 -2.74 10.87 20.97
C PRO A 285 -2.56 9.37 21.33
N TYR A 286 -3.24 8.89 22.38
CA TYR A 286 -2.97 7.59 22.99
C TYR A 286 -4.07 6.55 22.77
N ILE A 287 -5.34 6.96 22.73
CA ILE A 287 -6.49 6.05 22.77
C ILE A 287 -7.48 6.37 21.66
N GLY A 288 -7.89 5.36 20.94
CA GLY A 288 -8.90 5.44 19.90
C GLY A 288 -9.76 4.19 19.83
N VAL A 289 -10.79 4.27 19.01
CA VAL A 289 -11.68 3.15 18.67
C VAL A 289 -11.70 2.95 17.16
N GLY A 290 -11.82 1.73 16.71
CA GLY A 290 -11.77 1.47 15.29
C GLY A 290 -12.14 0.04 14.93
N GLY A 291 -11.83 -0.34 13.70
CA GLY A 291 -12.12 -1.68 13.22
C GLY A 291 -11.31 -2.09 12.01
N ARG A 292 -11.46 -3.36 11.69
CA ARG A 292 -10.78 -3.99 10.57
C ARG A 292 -11.72 -4.95 9.86
N LEU A 293 -11.73 -4.87 8.54
CA LEU A 293 -12.36 -5.82 7.63
C LEU A 293 -11.23 -6.46 6.83
N ALA A 294 -11.06 -7.77 6.91
CA ALA A 294 -9.98 -8.44 6.19
C ALA A 294 -10.42 -9.79 5.66
N VAL A 295 -9.88 -10.16 4.52
CA VAL A 295 -10.00 -11.49 3.92
C VAL A 295 -8.63 -12.15 3.99
N SER A 296 -8.60 -13.39 4.43
CA SER A 296 -7.40 -14.19 4.59
C SER A 296 -7.56 -15.48 3.80
N ASN A 297 -6.52 -15.89 3.12
CA ASN A 297 -6.44 -17.11 2.32
C ASN A 297 -5.24 -17.92 2.78
N ASN A 298 -5.42 -19.21 3.03
CA ASN A 298 -4.36 -20.13 3.45
C ASN A 298 -4.39 -21.40 2.61
N ALA A 299 -3.27 -21.78 2.03
CA ALA A 299 -3.15 -23.04 1.29
C ALA A 299 -3.26 -24.24 2.24
N VAL A 300 -3.95 -25.27 1.79
CA VAL A 300 -4.26 -26.46 2.58
C VAL A 300 -3.25 -27.56 2.30
N ILE A 301 -2.73 -28.15 3.36
CA ILE A 301 -1.84 -29.32 3.30
C ILE A 301 -2.57 -30.49 3.96
N TYR A 302 -2.83 -31.55 3.18
CA TYR A 302 -3.47 -32.78 3.65
C TYR A 302 -2.55 -33.97 3.42
N LYS A 303 -2.32 -34.76 4.47
CA LYS A 303 -1.39 -35.92 4.44
C LYS A 303 0.01 -35.58 3.86
N GLY A 304 0.49 -34.35 4.09
CA GLY A 304 1.81 -33.89 3.59
C GLY A 304 1.82 -33.42 2.13
N HIS A 305 0.70 -33.40 1.45
CA HIS A 305 0.56 -32.88 0.08
C HIS A 305 -0.22 -31.58 0.09
N ALA A 306 0.31 -30.57 -0.59
CA ALA A 306 -0.43 -29.32 -0.82
C ALA A 306 -1.59 -29.62 -1.79
N LEU A 307 -2.77 -29.09 -1.45
CA LEU A 307 -3.96 -29.17 -2.29
C LEU A 307 -4.11 -27.88 -3.09
N ASP A 308 -4.83 -27.93 -4.19
CA ASP A 308 -5.23 -26.73 -4.95
C ASP A 308 -6.31 -25.91 -4.21
N GLU A 309 -6.92 -26.48 -3.18
CA GLU A 309 -7.93 -25.86 -2.34
C GLU A 309 -7.30 -24.96 -1.27
N THR A 310 -7.99 -23.88 -0.95
CA THR A 310 -7.58 -22.92 0.07
C THR A 310 -8.65 -22.80 1.17
N LEU A 311 -8.22 -22.40 2.38
CA LEU A 311 -9.12 -22.00 3.44
C LEU A 311 -9.24 -20.49 3.46
N ASP A 312 -10.41 -19.99 3.09
CA ASP A 312 -10.70 -18.57 3.10
C ASP A 312 -11.45 -18.18 4.37
N MET A 313 -10.98 -17.10 4.99
CA MET A 313 -11.58 -16.54 6.19
C MET A 313 -11.86 -15.06 5.99
N PHE A 314 -13.09 -14.62 6.31
CA PHE A 314 -13.45 -13.21 6.37
C PHE A 314 -13.52 -12.78 7.84
N LEU A 315 -12.73 -11.73 8.18
CA LEU A 315 -12.58 -11.23 9.54
C LEU A 315 -13.22 -9.84 9.65
N VAL A 316 -14.12 -9.68 10.60
CA VAL A 316 -14.77 -8.41 10.95
C VAL A 316 -14.49 -8.14 12.41
N HIS A 317 -13.63 -7.21 12.72
CA HIS A 317 -13.22 -6.88 14.07
C HIS A 317 -13.41 -5.40 14.36
N ALA A 318 -13.76 -5.08 15.61
CA ALA A 318 -13.80 -3.71 16.13
C ALA A 318 -13.28 -3.70 17.57
N GLY A 319 -12.80 -2.55 18.04
CA GLY A 319 -12.31 -2.42 19.41
C GLY A 319 -11.41 -1.21 19.65
N ALA A 320 -10.57 -1.34 20.66
CA ALA A 320 -9.67 -0.29 21.11
C ALA A 320 -8.35 -0.32 20.36
N TYR A 321 -7.87 0.86 20.03
CA TYR A 321 -6.55 1.13 19.47
C TYR A 321 -5.77 2.00 20.43
N PHE A 322 -4.50 1.67 20.58
CA PHE A 322 -3.58 2.39 21.44
C PHE A 322 -2.41 2.88 20.59
N SER A 323 -1.96 4.08 20.85
CA SER A 323 -0.81 4.70 20.18
C SER A 323 0.06 5.39 21.21
N TYR A 324 1.36 5.31 21.01
CA TYR A 324 2.33 6.05 21.80
C TYR A 324 3.33 6.72 20.85
N PRO A 325 3.35 8.06 20.80
CA PRO A 325 4.30 8.80 20.00
C PRO A 325 5.70 8.74 20.64
N ILE A 326 6.62 8.06 19.97
CA ILE A 326 8.04 8.06 20.39
C ILE A 326 8.70 9.37 19.96
N MET A 327 8.31 9.84 18.78
CA MET A 327 8.75 11.09 18.15
C MET A 327 7.57 11.71 17.41
N SER A 328 7.68 12.97 17.01
CA SER A 328 6.64 13.65 16.22
C SER A 328 6.16 12.86 14.99
N ARG A 329 7.05 12.06 14.39
CA ARG A 329 6.77 11.26 13.18
C ARG A 329 6.75 9.75 13.40
N LEU A 330 7.13 9.26 14.57
CA LEU A 330 7.23 7.82 14.82
C LEU A 330 6.34 7.43 16.00
N LEU A 331 5.37 6.54 15.72
CA LEU A 331 4.42 6.04 16.70
C LEU A 331 4.51 4.53 16.83
N ILE A 332 4.50 4.03 18.05
CA ILE A 332 4.21 2.63 18.34
C ILE A 332 2.73 2.50 18.65
N GLY A 333 2.09 1.47 18.11
CA GLY A 333 0.70 1.19 18.36
C GLY A 333 0.45 -0.24 18.81
N SER A 334 -0.65 -0.42 19.51
CA SER A 334 -1.24 -1.74 19.76
C SER A 334 -2.74 -1.68 19.63
N LYS A 335 -3.38 -2.84 19.65
CA LYS A 335 -4.84 -2.94 19.51
C LYS A 335 -5.40 -4.15 20.26
N ALA A 336 -6.64 -4.01 20.69
CA ALA A 336 -7.44 -5.10 21.28
C ALA A 336 -8.80 -5.09 20.59
N LEU A 337 -9.07 -6.12 19.80
CA LEU A 337 -10.23 -6.20 18.94
C LEU A 337 -11.07 -7.42 19.27
N VAL A 338 -12.38 -7.27 19.13
CA VAL A 338 -13.35 -8.35 19.19
C VAL A 338 -14.22 -8.33 17.95
N GLY A 339 -14.73 -9.46 17.54
CA GLY A 339 -15.56 -9.52 16.35
C GLY A 339 -15.95 -10.91 15.94
N MET A 340 -16.11 -11.11 14.65
CA MET A 340 -16.52 -12.38 14.05
C MET A 340 -15.57 -12.77 12.92
N SER A 341 -15.38 -14.07 12.78
CA SER A 341 -14.68 -14.68 11.65
C SER A 341 -15.61 -15.66 10.95
N PHE A 342 -15.64 -15.59 9.64
CA PHE A 342 -16.44 -16.42 8.75
C PHE A 342 -15.50 -17.28 7.94
N CYS A 343 -15.65 -18.60 8.01
CA CYS A 343 -14.92 -19.53 7.15
C CYS A 343 -15.79 -19.93 5.96
N ASN A 344 -15.23 -19.90 4.77
CA ASN A 344 -15.88 -20.45 3.58
C ASN A 344 -15.86 -21.96 3.60
N GLN A 345 -16.72 -22.56 2.76
CA GLN A 345 -16.74 -23.99 2.55
C GLN A 345 -15.46 -24.43 1.86
N MET A 346 -14.81 -25.46 2.40
CA MET A 346 -13.68 -26.15 1.78
C MET A 346 -13.99 -27.62 1.68
N LYS A 347 -13.64 -28.26 0.57
CA LYS A 347 -13.84 -29.70 0.37
C LYS A 347 -12.50 -30.34 -0.03
N THR A 348 -12.12 -31.39 0.68
CA THR A 348 -11.07 -32.30 0.26
C THR A 348 -11.70 -33.60 -0.23
N SER A 349 -10.93 -34.48 -0.82
CA SER A 349 -11.41 -35.80 -1.28
C SER A 349 -12.09 -36.64 -0.20
N GLU A 350 -11.69 -36.48 1.04
CA GLU A 350 -12.15 -37.30 2.18
C GLU A 350 -12.87 -36.50 3.28
N TYR A 351 -12.77 -35.16 3.26
CA TYR A 351 -13.34 -34.32 4.31
C TYR A 351 -13.83 -32.98 3.77
N ALA A 352 -14.93 -32.50 4.32
CA ALA A 352 -15.49 -31.20 3.98
C ALA A 352 -15.65 -30.34 5.24
N ILE A 353 -15.12 -29.10 5.20
CA ILE A 353 -15.43 -28.05 6.16
C ILE A 353 -16.62 -27.29 5.61
N GLY A 354 -17.75 -27.29 6.32
CA GLY A 354 -18.91 -26.49 5.97
C GLY A 354 -18.66 -25.01 6.28
N LYS A 355 -19.45 -24.14 5.64
CA LYS A 355 -19.49 -22.72 6.03
C LYS A 355 -19.79 -22.60 7.52
N ASN A 356 -18.96 -21.89 8.24
CA ASN A 356 -19.17 -21.64 9.65
C ASN A 356 -18.71 -20.25 10.04
N CYS A 357 -19.23 -19.77 11.15
CA CYS A 357 -18.81 -18.50 11.73
C CYS A 357 -18.54 -18.70 13.23
N GLY A 358 -17.65 -17.90 13.76
CA GLY A 358 -17.30 -17.93 15.17
C GLY A 358 -16.90 -16.54 15.66
N ALA A 359 -16.92 -16.38 16.99
CA ALA A 359 -16.34 -15.18 17.60
C ALA A 359 -14.85 -15.08 17.27
N GLY A 360 -14.35 -13.88 17.23
CA GLY A 360 -12.95 -13.58 16.96
C GLY A 360 -12.36 -12.59 17.96
N LEU A 361 -11.12 -12.80 18.34
CA LEU A 361 -10.32 -11.88 19.11
C LEU A 361 -9.09 -11.51 18.29
N GLY A 362 -8.74 -10.23 18.26
CA GLY A 362 -7.57 -9.73 17.57
C GLY A 362 -6.71 -8.86 18.47
N THR A 363 -5.40 -9.04 18.40
CA THR A 363 -4.45 -8.15 19.05
C THR A 363 -3.24 -7.98 18.14
N GLY A 364 -2.41 -6.97 18.39
CA GLY A 364 -1.19 -6.79 17.61
C GLY A 364 -0.44 -5.54 17.98
N GLY A 365 0.77 -5.47 17.42
CA GLY A 365 1.65 -4.32 17.52
C GLY A 365 1.89 -3.68 16.17
N SER A 366 2.14 -2.38 16.16
CA SER A 366 2.46 -1.65 14.93
C SER A 366 3.48 -0.54 15.15
N LEU A 367 4.24 -0.26 14.11
CA LEU A 367 5.15 0.87 14.03
C LEU A 367 4.67 1.74 12.87
N THR A 368 4.27 2.96 13.17
CA THR A 368 3.77 3.91 12.16
C THR A 368 4.76 5.05 11.99
N PHE A 369 5.18 5.27 10.76
CA PHE A 369 5.98 6.43 10.38
C PHE A 369 5.07 7.44 9.64
N ARG A 370 4.93 8.65 10.17
CA ARG A 370 4.23 9.77 9.52
C ARG A 370 5.13 10.36 8.43
N ALA A 371 4.93 9.95 7.20
CA ALA A 371 5.67 10.47 6.05
C ALA A 371 5.30 11.93 5.76
N ARG A 372 4.02 12.27 5.96
CA ARG A 372 3.46 13.62 5.98
C ARG A 372 2.45 13.73 7.12
N SER A 373 1.98 14.93 7.41
CA SER A 373 0.91 15.14 8.39
C SER A 373 -0.32 14.27 8.13
N ASN A 374 -0.67 14.07 6.86
CA ASN A 374 -1.84 13.31 6.42
C ASN A 374 -1.52 11.94 5.80
N LEU A 375 -0.27 11.47 5.83
CA LEU A 375 0.14 10.20 5.24
C LEU A 375 1.07 9.43 6.17
N GLY A 376 0.67 8.21 6.53
CA GLY A 376 1.45 7.29 7.35
C GLY A 376 1.76 5.98 6.64
N ILE A 377 2.94 5.45 6.90
CA ILE A 377 3.33 4.09 6.53
C ILE A 377 3.41 3.31 7.83
N ARG A 378 2.67 2.21 7.90
CA ARG A 378 2.60 1.37 9.09
C ARG A 378 3.11 -0.03 8.76
N MET A 379 3.96 -0.57 9.60
CA MET A 379 4.27 -2.00 9.69
C MET A 379 3.54 -2.58 10.90
N PHE A 380 3.02 -3.79 10.77
CA PHE A 380 2.28 -4.43 11.87
C PHE A 380 2.56 -5.93 11.95
N ALA A 381 2.36 -6.46 13.15
CA ALA A 381 2.30 -7.88 13.44
C ALA A 381 1.07 -8.14 14.31
N ASP A 382 0.13 -8.90 13.80
CA ASP A 382 -1.16 -9.15 14.40
C ASP A 382 -1.37 -10.63 14.69
N TYR A 383 -2.03 -10.91 15.79
CA TYR A 383 -2.49 -12.24 16.17
C TYR A 383 -4.01 -12.23 16.27
N ASN A 384 -4.64 -13.19 15.59
CA ASN A 384 -6.07 -13.36 15.58
C ASN A 384 -6.41 -14.78 16.06
N LEU A 385 -7.26 -14.85 17.07
CA LEU A 385 -7.87 -16.08 17.57
C LEU A 385 -9.31 -16.13 17.13
N SER A 386 -9.68 -17.17 16.40
CA SER A 386 -11.05 -17.37 15.92
C SER A 386 -11.63 -18.66 16.49
N PHE A 387 -12.87 -18.60 16.96
CA PHE A 387 -13.61 -19.75 17.51
C PHE A 387 -14.42 -20.44 16.41
N ASN A 388 -13.76 -20.77 15.31
CA ASN A 388 -14.34 -21.45 14.15
C ASN A 388 -14.04 -22.94 14.22
N ARG A 389 -15.03 -23.76 13.91
CA ARG A 389 -14.87 -25.21 13.88
C ARG A 389 -14.23 -25.65 12.55
N ILE A 390 -12.90 -25.72 12.53
CA ILE A 390 -12.11 -26.18 11.36
C ILE A 390 -11.99 -27.71 11.36
N SER A 391 -12.03 -28.34 12.54
CA SER A 391 -11.94 -29.79 12.69
C SER A 391 -12.90 -30.23 13.79
N PRO A 392 -13.39 -31.48 13.79
CA PRO A 392 -14.21 -32.02 14.87
C PRO A 392 -13.55 -31.93 16.25
N ALA A 393 -12.21 -32.05 16.30
CA ALA A 393 -11.44 -32.03 17.51
C ALA A 393 -10.99 -30.63 17.97
N LYS A 394 -11.04 -29.62 17.10
CA LYS A 394 -10.49 -28.29 17.36
C LYS A 394 -11.47 -27.21 16.90
N SER A 395 -11.97 -26.45 17.87
CA SER A 395 -12.94 -25.36 17.66
C SER A 395 -12.27 -23.97 17.63
N THR A 396 -10.95 -23.91 17.57
CA THR A 396 -10.19 -22.66 17.55
C THR A 396 -9.16 -22.65 16.44
N SER A 397 -8.98 -21.50 15.82
CA SER A 397 -7.92 -21.25 14.84
C SER A 397 -7.08 -20.05 15.23
N HIS A 398 -5.80 -20.12 14.93
CA HIS A 398 -4.81 -19.10 15.22
C HIS A 398 -4.28 -18.56 13.91
N LEU A 399 -4.36 -17.25 13.70
CA LEU A 399 -3.88 -16.60 12.48
C LEU A 399 -2.92 -15.48 12.87
N ILE A 400 -1.66 -15.62 12.46
CA ILE A 400 -0.63 -14.59 12.61
C ILE A 400 -0.53 -13.86 11.28
N VAL A 401 -0.56 -12.53 11.32
CA VAL A 401 -0.44 -11.69 10.11
C VAL A 401 0.69 -10.70 10.33
N ILE A 402 1.64 -10.67 9.42
CA ILE A 402 2.72 -9.66 9.39
C ILE A 402 2.60 -8.89 8.10
N GLY A 403 2.56 -7.58 8.17
CA GLY A 403 2.29 -6.79 6.99
C GLY A 403 2.60 -5.32 7.08
N GLY A 404 2.11 -4.62 6.06
CA GLY A 404 2.22 -3.19 5.92
C GLY A 404 0.89 -2.54 5.55
N SER A 405 0.79 -1.27 5.85
CA SER A 405 -0.37 -0.45 5.56
C SER A 405 0.07 0.95 5.17
N VAL A 406 -0.53 1.49 4.14
CA VAL A 406 -0.44 2.92 3.83
C VAL A 406 -1.73 3.56 4.32
N ASN A 407 -1.58 4.51 5.21
CA ASN A 407 -2.68 5.13 5.93
C ASN A 407 -2.82 6.60 5.56
N VAL A 408 -4.04 7.02 5.34
CA VAL A 408 -4.41 8.43 5.40
C VAL A 408 -4.63 8.80 6.86
N ILE A 409 -3.97 9.85 7.34
CA ILE A 409 -4.05 10.38 8.70
C ILE A 409 -4.82 11.70 8.66
N PHE A 410 -5.71 11.90 9.63
CA PHE A 410 -6.61 13.05 9.70
C PHE A 410 -6.28 13.91 10.91
#